data_ae3b719a04fe86289f0113d4245bd17d
#
_entry.id   ae3b719a04fe86289f0113d4245bd17d
#
_cell.length_a   1.000
_cell.length_b   1.000
_cell.length_c   1.000
_cell.angle_alpha   90.00
_cell.angle_beta   90.00
_cell.angle_gamma   90.00
#
_symmetry.space_group_name_H-M   'P 1'
#
loop_
_entity.id
_entity.type
_entity.pdbx_description
1 polymer ?
#
loop_
_entity_poly.entity_id
_entity_poly.type
_entity_poly.pdbx_seq_one_letter_code
_entity_poly.pdbx_strand_id
1 'polypeptide(L)'
;MIGPGPLRRALYHTHFLFAGLLGGLAFLLVSAFGLLDVAINRDRKAAGRLAHAYSAVMRVILGWRITVENRERLNLSHPVVLMVRHQTNLDVVTTGMIYPFRTVVLGKKEIRKIPLFGWFFGAAGNIFIDRKNPRKAIESIREAAGRVIRENLSVWVFPEGTRNSTRQLRPFKKGGFHLAITAQIPILPIVSGPIDSLLDADRWMVRPGRLMMRVLPEIPSAGLTADQVDVLVGRVWHAMDEGQKQLLEGAPPPIG
;
A
#
# COMPACT_ATOMS: atom_id res chain seq x y z
N MET A 1 25.18 18.97 -0.37
CA MET A 1 23.93 19.74 -0.09
C MET A 1 23.89 20.01 1.41
N ILE A 2 23.67 21.27 1.81
CA ILE A 2 23.60 21.66 3.23
C ILE A 2 22.24 21.21 3.76
N GLY A 3 22.23 20.34 4.78
CA GLY A 3 21.00 19.88 5.43
C GLY A 3 20.23 21.03 6.09
N PRO A 4 18.99 20.79 6.58
CA PRO A 4 18.19 21.84 7.21
C PRO A 4 18.92 22.41 8.44
N GLY A 5 18.91 23.75 8.58
CA GLY A 5 19.49 24.41 9.76
C GLY A 5 18.82 23.99 11.07
N PRO A 6 19.43 24.28 12.23
CA PRO A 6 19.01 23.73 13.53
C PRO A 6 17.54 24.03 13.88
N LEU A 7 17.05 25.22 13.59
CA LEU A 7 15.65 25.58 13.82
C LEU A 7 14.69 24.74 12.99
N ARG A 8 14.99 24.54 11.71
CA ARG A 8 14.15 23.69 10.83
C ARG A 8 14.16 22.22 11.27
N ARG A 9 15.30 21.72 11.74
CA ARG A 9 15.38 20.36 12.32
C ARG A 9 14.48 20.24 13.54
N ALA A 10 14.54 21.19 14.47
CA ALA A 10 13.68 21.19 15.66
C ALA A 10 12.19 21.19 15.27
N LEU A 11 11.78 22.01 14.30
CA LEU A 11 10.40 22.03 13.78
C LEU A 11 9.99 20.68 13.17
N TYR A 12 10.85 20.04 12.39
CA TYR A 12 10.55 18.73 11.78
C TYR A 12 10.44 17.61 12.82
N HIS A 13 11.26 17.63 13.87
CA HIS A 13 11.15 16.70 14.99
C HIS A 13 9.86 16.91 15.77
N THR A 14 9.54 18.16 16.13
CA THR A 14 8.28 18.48 16.84
C THR A 14 7.06 18.05 16.01
N HIS A 15 7.08 18.35 14.72
CA HIS A 15 6.02 17.93 13.80
C HIS A 15 5.91 16.40 13.72
N PHE A 16 7.03 15.68 13.66
CA PHE A 16 7.04 14.21 13.65
C PHE A 16 6.39 13.61 14.90
N LEU A 17 6.76 14.12 16.09
CA LEU A 17 6.20 13.65 17.36
C LEU A 17 4.70 13.95 17.47
N PHE A 18 4.30 15.17 17.11
CA PHE A 18 2.89 15.58 17.10
C PHE A 18 2.06 14.74 16.11
N ALA A 19 2.52 14.62 14.87
CA ALA A 19 1.85 13.83 13.85
C ALA A 19 1.83 12.33 14.21
N GLY A 20 2.88 11.82 14.84
CA GLY A 20 2.96 10.44 15.33
C GLY A 20 1.94 10.16 16.43
N LEU A 21 1.82 11.07 17.40
CA LEU A 21 0.84 10.95 18.49
C LEU A 21 -0.59 11.01 17.97
N LEU A 22 -0.94 12.04 17.21
CA LEU A 22 -2.29 12.20 16.65
C LEU A 22 -2.62 11.08 15.64
N GLY A 23 -1.65 10.72 14.80
CA GLY A 23 -1.82 9.65 13.82
C GLY A 23 -2.00 8.29 14.47
N GLY A 24 -1.25 7.99 15.53
CA GLY A 24 -1.42 6.78 16.32
C GLY A 24 -2.80 6.71 16.99
N LEU A 25 -3.24 7.81 17.62
CA LEU A 25 -4.57 7.89 18.21
C LEU A 25 -5.67 7.73 17.15
N ALA A 26 -5.57 8.47 16.05
CA ALA A 26 -6.53 8.36 14.94
C ALA A 26 -6.56 6.93 14.36
N PHE A 27 -5.41 6.26 14.23
CA PHE A 27 -5.33 4.88 13.76
C PHE A 27 -6.05 3.90 14.68
N LEU A 28 -5.88 4.05 16.00
CA LEU A 28 -6.57 3.23 16.99
C LEU A 28 -8.08 3.48 16.96
N LEU A 29 -8.52 4.75 16.91
CA LEU A 29 -9.94 5.11 16.85
C LEU A 29 -10.60 4.58 15.56
N VAL A 30 -9.96 4.77 14.41
CA VAL A 30 -10.43 4.24 13.12
C VAL A 30 -10.50 2.72 13.14
N SER A 31 -9.53 2.04 13.76
CA SER A 31 -9.53 0.57 13.88
C SER A 31 -10.65 0.07 14.80
N ALA A 32 -10.89 0.74 15.93
CA ALA A 32 -11.97 0.41 16.86
C ALA A 32 -13.34 0.65 16.21
N PHE A 33 -13.53 1.82 15.59
CA PHE A 33 -14.77 2.15 14.89
C PHE A 33 -15.02 1.19 13.72
N GLY A 34 -13.98 0.85 12.95
CA GLY A 34 -14.10 -0.07 11.84
C GLY A 34 -14.46 -1.49 12.27
N LEU A 35 -13.92 -1.94 13.40
CA LEU A 35 -14.28 -3.23 13.98
C LEU A 35 -15.76 -3.25 14.39
N LEU A 36 -16.23 -2.18 15.03
CA LEU A 36 -17.61 -2.02 15.42
C LEU A 36 -18.56 -1.93 14.21
N ASP A 37 -18.20 -1.14 13.19
CA ASP A 37 -18.99 -1.00 11.95
C ASP A 37 -19.13 -2.35 11.22
N VAL A 38 -18.05 -3.11 11.09
CA VAL A 38 -18.12 -4.46 10.49
C VAL A 38 -18.95 -5.41 11.33
N ALA A 39 -18.87 -5.32 12.67
CA ALA A 39 -19.66 -6.18 13.57
C ALA A 39 -21.16 -5.90 13.48
N ILE A 40 -21.56 -4.64 13.38
CA ILE A 40 -22.97 -4.21 13.33
C ILE A 40 -23.53 -4.34 11.90
N ASN A 41 -22.86 -3.74 10.93
CA ASN A 41 -23.39 -3.60 9.57
C ASN A 41 -22.97 -4.74 8.63
N ARG A 42 -22.02 -5.58 9.04
CA ARG A 42 -21.42 -6.65 8.22
C ARG A 42 -20.91 -6.15 6.86
N ASP A 43 -20.67 -4.84 6.72
CA ASP A 43 -20.24 -4.20 5.48
C ASP A 43 -18.71 -4.11 5.40
N ARG A 44 -18.12 -4.98 4.59
CA ARG A 44 -16.67 -4.98 4.35
C ARG A 44 -16.16 -3.74 3.60
N LYS A 45 -17.06 -2.94 2.99
CA LYS A 45 -16.69 -1.66 2.35
C LYS A 45 -16.25 -0.61 3.38
N ALA A 46 -16.56 -0.83 4.67
CA ALA A 46 -16.08 0.00 5.77
C ALA A 46 -14.56 0.22 5.72
N ALA A 47 -13.78 -0.82 5.40
CA ALA A 47 -12.33 -0.72 5.30
C ALA A 47 -11.88 0.37 4.31
N GLY A 48 -12.50 0.44 3.14
CA GLY A 48 -12.20 1.48 2.14
C GLY A 48 -12.58 2.88 2.64
N ARG A 49 -13.80 3.06 3.17
CA ARG A 49 -14.24 4.35 3.72
C ARG A 49 -13.30 4.86 4.82
N LEU A 50 -12.91 3.97 5.73
CA LEU A 50 -12.03 4.31 6.84
C LEU A 50 -10.59 4.58 6.40
N ALA A 51 -10.09 3.84 5.40
CA ALA A 51 -8.79 4.13 4.79
C ALA A 51 -8.76 5.52 4.15
N HIS A 52 -9.82 5.90 3.43
CA HIS A 52 -9.98 7.24 2.85
C HIS A 52 -10.06 8.32 3.95
N ALA A 53 -10.89 8.12 5.00
CA ALA A 53 -11.04 9.07 6.09
C ALA A 53 -9.72 9.27 6.85
N TYR A 54 -9.05 8.18 7.22
CA TYR A 54 -7.74 8.23 7.87
C TYR A 54 -6.70 8.96 7.01
N SER A 55 -6.63 8.62 5.73
CA SER A 55 -5.74 9.28 4.77
C SER A 55 -6.03 10.79 4.68
N ALA A 56 -7.31 11.19 4.60
CA ALA A 56 -7.69 12.59 4.51
C ALA A 56 -7.23 13.40 5.74
N VAL A 57 -7.47 12.89 6.95
CA VAL A 57 -7.05 13.52 8.20
C VAL A 57 -5.54 13.60 8.29
N MET A 58 -4.85 12.47 8.06
CA MET A 58 -3.40 12.42 8.19
C MET A 58 -2.66 13.28 7.16
N ARG A 59 -3.17 13.41 5.94
CA ARG A 59 -2.57 14.32 4.95
C ARG A 59 -2.60 15.77 5.40
N VAL A 60 -3.67 16.19 6.09
CA VAL A 60 -3.75 17.53 6.68
C VAL A 60 -2.73 17.69 7.79
N ILE A 61 -2.68 16.74 8.74
CA ILE A 61 -1.72 16.75 9.87
C ILE A 61 -0.28 16.77 9.39
N LEU A 62 0.06 15.96 8.38
CA LEU A 62 1.40 15.88 7.80
C LEU A 62 1.71 17.04 6.84
N GLY A 63 0.71 17.81 6.42
CA GLY A 63 0.86 18.84 5.39
C GLY A 63 1.20 18.26 4.00
N TRP A 64 0.80 17.02 3.72
CA TRP A 64 1.12 16.33 2.48
C TRP A 64 0.06 16.57 1.41
N ARG A 65 0.50 17.03 0.24
CA ARG A 65 -0.31 17.13 -0.98
C ARG A 65 0.04 15.97 -1.89
N ILE A 66 -0.90 15.04 -2.06
CA ILE A 66 -0.70 13.84 -2.88
C ILE A 66 -1.45 14.04 -4.19
N THR A 67 -0.73 13.98 -5.30
CA THR A 67 -1.27 14.02 -6.66
C THR A 67 -1.18 12.63 -7.27
N VAL A 68 -2.24 12.19 -7.96
CA VAL A 68 -2.31 10.88 -8.59
C VAL A 68 -2.55 11.05 -10.08
N GLU A 69 -1.56 10.71 -10.88
CA GLU A 69 -1.67 10.67 -12.34
C GLU A 69 -2.39 9.40 -12.79
N ASN A 70 -3.18 9.51 -13.83
CA ASN A 70 -4.00 8.44 -14.41
C ASN A 70 -4.96 7.81 -13.38
N ARG A 71 -5.52 8.64 -12.50
CA ARG A 71 -6.41 8.19 -11.41
C ARG A 71 -7.66 7.49 -11.93
N GLU A 72 -8.11 7.81 -13.14
CA GLU A 72 -9.24 7.19 -13.82
C GLU A 72 -9.09 5.67 -13.98
N ARG A 73 -7.86 5.15 -14.05
CA ARG A 73 -7.58 3.70 -14.10
C ARG A 73 -7.97 2.96 -12.82
N LEU A 74 -8.26 3.68 -11.72
CA LEU A 74 -8.78 3.10 -10.48
C LEU A 74 -10.31 2.92 -10.50
N ASN A 75 -11.00 3.36 -11.56
CA ASN A 75 -12.42 3.10 -11.78
C ASN A 75 -12.60 1.68 -12.32
N LEU A 76 -12.35 0.70 -11.45
CA LEU A 76 -12.28 -0.71 -11.81
C LEU A 76 -13.65 -1.28 -12.19
N SER A 77 -13.78 -1.81 -13.41
CA SER A 77 -14.95 -2.56 -13.88
C SER A 77 -14.84 -4.07 -13.62
N HIS A 78 -13.63 -4.54 -13.33
CA HIS A 78 -13.28 -5.95 -13.08
C HIS A 78 -12.24 -6.05 -11.95
N PRO A 79 -12.06 -7.24 -11.34
CA PRO A 79 -11.02 -7.47 -10.35
C PRO A 79 -9.62 -7.29 -10.93
N VAL A 80 -8.73 -6.71 -10.12
CA VAL A 80 -7.31 -6.56 -10.46
C VAL A 80 -6.44 -6.88 -9.23
N VAL A 81 -5.17 -7.20 -9.44
CA VAL A 81 -4.16 -7.16 -8.38
C VAL A 81 -3.46 -5.81 -8.43
N LEU A 82 -3.81 -4.90 -7.49
CA LEU A 82 -3.11 -3.63 -7.34
C LEU A 82 -1.74 -3.89 -6.71
N MET A 83 -0.67 -3.61 -7.43
CA MET A 83 0.71 -3.75 -6.93
C MET A 83 1.31 -2.38 -6.68
N VAL A 84 1.57 -2.09 -5.42
CA VAL A 84 2.02 -0.77 -4.97
C VAL A 84 3.33 -0.89 -4.24
N ARG A 85 4.25 0.02 -4.50
CA ARG A 85 5.50 0.11 -3.77
C ARG A 85 5.27 0.37 -2.29
N HIS A 86 6.04 -0.32 -1.43
CA HIS A 86 5.96 -0.16 0.03
C HIS A 86 7.17 0.58 0.57
N GLN A 87 7.02 1.83 0.95
CA GLN A 87 8.13 2.67 1.38
C GLN A 87 8.21 2.79 2.91
N THR A 88 7.08 2.98 3.58
CA THR A 88 7.04 3.31 5.02
C THR A 88 5.78 2.76 5.72
N ASN A 89 5.70 2.92 7.04
CA ASN A 89 4.45 2.69 7.79
C ASN A 89 3.35 3.70 7.43
N LEU A 90 3.73 4.87 6.91
CA LEU A 90 2.78 5.91 6.49
C LEU A 90 2.22 5.69 5.07
N ASP A 91 2.55 4.57 4.41
CA ASP A 91 1.93 4.26 3.11
C ASP A 91 0.42 4.11 3.22
N VAL A 92 -0.11 3.76 4.41
CA VAL A 92 -1.56 3.80 4.66
C VAL A 92 -2.17 5.19 4.43
N VAL A 93 -1.39 6.26 4.61
CA VAL A 93 -1.81 7.64 4.32
C VAL A 93 -1.82 7.89 2.82
N THR A 94 -0.77 7.50 2.11
CA THR A 94 -0.65 7.72 0.66
C THR A 94 -1.58 6.82 -0.13
N THR A 95 -1.64 5.54 0.23
CA THR A 95 -2.44 4.53 -0.47
C THR A 95 -3.91 4.56 -0.06
N GLY A 96 -4.23 4.95 1.18
CA GLY A 96 -5.60 5.08 1.65
C GLY A 96 -6.44 6.03 0.79
N MET A 97 -5.83 7.07 0.22
CA MET A 97 -6.49 8.02 -0.68
C MET A 97 -6.95 7.40 -2.00
N ILE A 98 -6.31 6.34 -2.44
CA ILE A 98 -6.55 5.68 -3.74
C ILE A 98 -7.05 4.24 -3.59
N TYR A 99 -7.38 3.82 -2.38
CA TYR A 99 -7.83 2.47 -2.09
C TYR A 99 -9.22 2.21 -2.69
N PRO A 100 -9.36 1.34 -3.72
CA PRO A 100 -10.66 1.13 -4.35
C PRO A 100 -11.60 0.35 -3.42
N PHE A 101 -12.90 0.62 -3.52
CA PHE A 101 -13.91 -0.21 -2.86
C PHE A 101 -13.89 -1.64 -3.45
N ARG A 102 -14.32 -2.62 -2.65
CA ARG A 102 -14.25 -4.06 -3.01
C ARG A 102 -12.81 -4.56 -3.18
N THR A 103 -11.89 -4.01 -2.43
CA THR A 103 -10.49 -4.43 -2.41
C THR A 103 -10.15 -5.04 -1.05
N VAL A 104 -9.36 -6.10 -1.06
CA VAL A 104 -8.79 -6.73 0.14
C VAL A 104 -7.26 -6.66 0.10
N VAL A 105 -6.64 -6.54 1.26
CA VAL A 105 -5.18 -6.45 1.37
C VAL A 105 -4.59 -7.82 1.64
N LEU A 106 -3.52 -8.15 0.94
CA LEU A 106 -2.70 -9.32 1.20
C LEU A 106 -1.65 -8.99 2.26
N GLY A 107 -1.95 -9.28 3.51
CA GLY A 107 -1.10 -8.95 4.67
C GLY A 107 -0.35 -10.14 5.25
N LYS A 108 0.73 -9.87 5.99
CA LYS A 108 1.45 -10.92 6.73
C LYS A 108 0.65 -11.35 7.97
N LYS A 109 0.75 -12.61 8.38
CA LYS A 109 -0.01 -13.17 9.52
C LYS A 109 0.26 -12.45 10.84
N GLU A 110 1.44 -11.86 11.02
CA GLU A 110 1.83 -11.13 12.22
C GLU A 110 0.97 -9.89 12.48
N ILE A 111 0.29 -9.35 11.46
CA ILE A 111 -0.67 -8.25 11.60
C ILE A 111 -1.78 -8.60 12.59
N ARG A 112 -2.17 -9.88 12.70
CA ARG A 112 -3.17 -10.34 13.69
C ARG A 112 -2.83 -9.99 15.13
N LYS A 113 -1.54 -9.82 15.44
CA LYS A 113 -1.06 -9.51 16.79
C LYS A 113 -1.16 -8.03 17.17
N ILE A 114 -1.47 -7.15 16.20
CA ILE A 114 -1.63 -5.72 16.47
C ILE A 114 -3.02 -5.51 17.07
N PRO A 115 -3.11 -5.06 18.33
CA PRO A 115 -4.40 -4.84 19.00
C PRO A 115 -5.31 -3.92 18.17
N LEU A 116 -6.61 -4.16 18.20
CA LEU A 116 -7.65 -3.47 17.43
C LEU A 116 -7.46 -3.58 15.92
N PHE A 117 -6.32 -3.13 15.40
CA PHE A 117 -6.07 -3.13 13.96
C PHE A 117 -6.03 -4.53 13.35
N GLY A 118 -5.37 -5.50 14.00
CA GLY A 118 -5.30 -6.88 13.51
C GLY A 118 -6.66 -7.55 13.49
N TRP A 119 -7.50 -7.26 14.47
CA TRP A 119 -8.89 -7.74 14.53
C TRP A 119 -9.75 -7.09 13.46
N PHE A 120 -9.68 -5.75 13.33
CA PHE A 120 -10.35 -5.02 12.25
C PHE A 120 -9.91 -5.50 10.87
N PHE A 121 -8.58 -5.66 10.66
CA PHE A 121 -8.01 -6.13 9.40
C PHE A 121 -8.61 -7.49 8.98
N GLY A 122 -8.73 -8.43 9.93
CA GLY A 122 -9.36 -9.73 9.68
C GLY A 122 -10.87 -9.62 9.45
N ALA A 123 -11.60 -8.88 10.29
CA ALA A 123 -13.03 -8.69 10.18
C ALA A 123 -13.44 -8.00 8.86
N ALA A 124 -12.64 -7.06 8.38
CA ALA A 124 -12.80 -6.41 7.07
C ALA A 124 -12.55 -7.37 5.88
N GLY A 125 -12.19 -8.62 6.17
CA GLY A 125 -12.01 -9.66 5.16
C GLY A 125 -10.66 -9.65 4.46
N ASN A 126 -9.66 -8.95 4.97
CA ASN A 126 -8.31 -8.99 4.44
C ASN A 126 -7.68 -10.38 4.61
N ILE A 127 -6.69 -10.68 3.78
CA ILE A 127 -6.11 -12.02 3.66
C ILE A 127 -4.76 -12.05 4.37
N PHE A 128 -4.60 -13.01 5.30
CA PHE A 128 -3.34 -13.22 6.01
C PHE A 128 -2.52 -14.33 5.35
N ILE A 129 -1.24 -14.05 5.10
CA ILE A 129 -0.30 -15.03 4.55
C ILE A 129 0.79 -15.37 5.56
N ASP A 130 1.00 -16.66 5.76
CA ASP A 130 2.16 -17.19 6.48
C ASP A 130 3.36 -17.31 5.53
N ARG A 131 4.17 -16.26 5.46
CA ARG A 131 5.35 -16.22 4.57
C ARG A 131 6.51 -17.11 5.03
N LYS A 132 6.46 -17.61 6.28
CA LYS A 132 7.49 -18.51 6.83
C LYS A 132 7.25 -19.97 6.46
N ASN A 133 6.02 -20.32 6.04
CA ASN A 133 5.66 -21.67 5.63
C ASN A 133 5.24 -21.68 4.15
N PRO A 134 6.11 -22.12 3.22
CA PRO A 134 5.80 -22.09 1.78
C PRO A 134 4.53 -22.86 1.40
N ARG A 135 4.26 -24.03 2.00
CA ARG A 135 3.07 -24.84 1.71
C ARG A 135 1.80 -24.07 2.10
N LYS A 136 1.75 -23.53 3.34
CA LYS A 136 0.63 -22.72 3.81
C LYS A 136 0.46 -21.42 3.01
N ALA A 137 1.55 -20.83 2.56
CA ALA A 137 1.49 -19.64 1.70
C ALA A 137 0.82 -19.95 0.35
N ILE A 138 1.16 -21.07 -0.30
CA ILE A 138 0.54 -21.52 -1.56
C ILE A 138 -0.94 -21.80 -1.36
N GLU A 139 -1.31 -22.51 -0.29
CA GLU A 139 -2.71 -22.80 0.05
C GLU A 139 -3.51 -21.51 0.26
N SER A 140 -2.99 -20.58 1.07
CA SER A 140 -3.62 -19.28 1.30
C SER A 140 -3.79 -18.47 0.01
N ILE A 141 -2.86 -18.56 -0.94
CA ILE A 141 -2.96 -17.90 -2.24
C ILE A 141 -4.06 -18.52 -3.10
N ARG A 142 -4.18 -19.86 -3.11
CA ARG A 142 -5.26 -20.55 -3.83
C ARG A 142 -6.65 -20.20 -3.26
N GLU A 143 -6.80 -20.23 -1.94
CA GLU A 143 -8.04 -19.81 -1.27
C GLU A 143 -8.38 -18.34 -1.58
N ALA A 144 -7.36 -17.46 -1.53
CA ALA A 144 -7.50 -16.06 -1.88
C ALA A 144 -7.97 -15.88 -3.33
N ALA A 145 -7.38 -16.59 -4.29
CA ALA A 145 -7.76 -16.52 -5.68
C ALA A 145 -9.21 -16.97 -5.90
N GLY A 146 -9.61 -18.11 -5.31
CA GLY A 146 -10.99 -18.59 -5.37
C GLY A 146 -11.99 -17.60 -4.77
N ARG A 147 -11.63 -16.95 -3.67
CA ARG A 147 -12.46 -15.92 -3.05
C ARG A 147 -12.56 -14.65 -3.89
N VAL A 148 -11.45 -14.19 -4.46
CA VAL A 148 -11.37 -13.01 -5.34
C VAL A 148 -12.33 -13.16 -6.53
N ILE A 149 -12.34 -14.33 -7.16
CA ILE A 149 -13.24 -14.64 -8.27
C ILE A 149 -14.70 -14.64 -7.80
N ARG A 150 -15.04 -15.41 -6.76
CA ARG A 150 -16.44 -15.57 -6.30
C ARG A 150 -17.06 -14.26 -5.81
N GLU A 151 -16.27 -13.43 -5.10
CA GLU A 151 -16.76 -12.20 -4.49
C GLU A 151 -16.50 -10.95 -5.38
N ASN A 152 -15.92 -11.13 -6.56
CA ASN A 152 -15.52 -10.04 -7.48
C ASN A 152 -14.72 -8.95 -6.76
N LEU A 153 -13.60 -9.34 -6.11
CA LEU A 153 -12.74 -8.48 -5.32
C LEU A 153 -11.43 -8.17 -6.03
N SER A 154 -10.93 -6.97 -5.87
CA SER A 154 -9.53 -6.65 -6.16
C SER A 154 -8.63 -6.96 -4.96
N VAL A 155 -7.33 -7.13 -5.21
CA VAL A 155 -6.36 -7.44 -4.16
C VAL A 155 -5.24 -6.41 -4.14
N TRP A 156 -5.01 -5.83 -2.98
CA TRP A 156 -3.90 -4.91 -2.76
C TRP A 156 -2.67 -5.65 -2.26
N VAL A 157 -1.56 -5.51 -2.97
CA VAL A 157 -0.29 -6.19 -2.67
C VAL A 157 0.86 -5.20 -2.67
N PHE A 158 1.76 -5.36 -1.71
CA PHE A 158 3.08 -4.74 -1.74
C PHE A 158 4.09 -5.78 -2.23
N PRO A 159 4.50 -5.72 -3.52
CA PRO A 159 5.23 -6.83 -4.16
C PRO A 159 6.64 -7.03 -3.59
N GLU A 160 7.28 -6.02 -3.06
CA GLU A 160 8.60 -6.14 -2.40
C GLU A 160 8.54 -6.98 -1.11
N GLY A 161 7.35 -7.12 -0.52
CA GLY A 161 7.12 -7.92 0.69
C GLY A 161 7.68 -7.33 1.98
N THR A 162 8.39 -6.21 1.90
CA THR A 162 8.91 -5.44 3.04
C THR A 162 8.95 -3.97 2.66
N ARG A 163 9.05 -3.09 3.64
CA ARG A 163 9.25 -1.66 3.42
C ARG A 163 10.62 -1.38 2.83
N ASN A 164 10.66 -0.42 1.93
CA ASN A 164 11.86 -0.02 1.21
C ASN A 164 11.88 1.50 1.02
N SER A 165 12.56 2.19 1.91
CA SER A 165 12.73 3.65 1.87
C SER A 165 13.76 4.13 0.85
N THR A 166 14.52 3.21 0.23
CA THR A 166 15.51 3.58 -0.81
C THR A 166 14.79 4.01 -2.09
N ARG A 167 15.46 4.71 -2.98
CA ARG A 167 14.88 5.14 -4.27
C ARG A 167 14.84 4.06 -5.34
N GLN A 168 15.35 2.87 -5.05
CA GLN A 168 15.39 1.72 -5.98
C GLN A 168 14.34 0.68 -5.59
N LEU A 169 13.77 -0.01 -6.58
CA LEU A 169 12.90 -1.16 -6.34
C LEU A 169 13.71 -2.36 -5.88
N ARG A 170 13.18 -3.12 -4.93
CA ARG A 170 13.71 -4.44 -4.56
C ARG A 170 13.10 -5.53 -5.43
N PRO A 171 13.74 -6.71 -5.48
CA PRO A 171 13.15 -7.88 -6.13
C PRO A 171 11.77 -8.20 -5.54
N PHE A 172 10.82 -8.54 -6.41
CA PHE A 172 9.44 -8.81 -6.03
C PHE A 172 9.25 -10.24 -5.52
N LYS A 173 8.36 -10.40 -4.55
CA LYS A 173 7.90 -11.70 -4.04
C LYS A 173 6.79 -12.24 -4.92
N LYS A 174 6.87 -13.51 -5.31
CA LYS A 174 6.01 -14.13 -6.31
C LYS A 174 4.54 -14.33 -5.88
N GLY A 175 4.20 -14.20 -4.57
CA GLY A 175 2.88 -14.53 -4.05
C GLY A 175 1.71 -13.81 -4.73
N GLY A 176 1.81 -12.49 -4.92
CA GLY A 176 0.78 -11.70 -5.60
C GLY A 176 0.66 -12.06 -7.09
N PHE A 177 1.75 -12.46 -7.72
CA PHE A 177 1.78 -12.89 -9.13
C PHE A 177 1.12 -14.26 -9.31
N HIS A 178 1.40 -15.21 -8.42
CA HIS A 178 0.68 -16.49 -8.40
C HIS A 178 -0.81 -16.31 -8.20
N LEU A 179 -1.23 -15.35 -7.35
CA LEU A 179 -2.64 -15.02 -7.18
C LEU A 179 -3.23 -14.48 -8.48
N ALA A 180 -2.57 -13.54 -9.17
CA ALA A 180 -3.02 -12.99 -10.43
C ALA A 180 -3.19 -14.07 -11.51
N ILE A 181 -2.18 -14.95 -11.65
CA ILE A 181 -2.21 -16.08 -12.59
C ILE A 181 -3.31 -17.08 -12.22
N THR A 182 -3.45 -17.46 -10.94
CA THR A 182 -4.47 -18.43 -10.52
C THR A 182 -5.89 -17.89 -10.70
N ALA A 183 -6.09 -16.60 -10.48
CA ALA A 183 -7.38 -15.93 -10.67
C ALA A 183 -7.60 -15.44 -12.11
N GLN A 184 -6.60 -15.48 -12.98
CA GLN A 184 -6.62 -14.96 -14.36
C GLN A 184 -7.05 -13.50 -14.43
N ILE A 185 -6.65 -12.68 -13.43
CA ILE A 185 -6.96 -11.24 -13.34
C ILE A 185 -5.71 -10.41 -13.59
N PRO A 186 -5.81 -9.23 -14.24
CA PRO A 186 -4.65 -8.40 -14.55
C PRO A 186 -4.03 -7.78 -13.30
N ILE A 187 -2.79 -7.35 -13.44
CA ILE A 187 -2.07 -6.57 -12.44
C ILE A 187 -2.16 -5.09 -12.81
N LEU A 188 -2.56 -4.26 -11.85
CA LEU A 188 -2.54 -2.79 -11.96
C LEU A 188 -1.39 -2.24 -11.11
N PRO A 189 -0.24 -1.89 -11.73
CA PRO A 189 0.91 -1.38 -11.00
C PRO A 189 0.70 0.10 -10.63
N ILE A 190 1.15 0.49 -9.43
CA ILE A 190 1.10 1.87 -8.95
C ILE A 190 2.48 2.22 -8.39
N VAL A 191 3.07 3.28 -8.89
CA VAL A 191 4.34 3.82 -8.42
C VAL A 191 4.11 5.12 -7.66
N SER A 192 5.01 5.43 -6.75
CA SER A 192 4.99 6.70 -6.02
C SER A 192 6.38 7.30 -5.97
N GLY A 193 6.44 8.62 -5.98
CA GLY A 193 7.66 9.36 -5.76
C GLY A 193 8.31 9.01 -4.43
N PRO A 194 9.55 9.47 -4.21
CA PRO A 194 10.32 9.09 -3.04
C PRO A 194 9.78 9.78 -1.78
N ILE A 195 9.43 8.97 -0.78
CA ILE A 195 8.94 9.46 0.51
C ILE A 195 10.07 10.07 1.36
N ASP A 196 11.31 9.73 1.08
CA ASP A 196 12.51 10.21 1.79
C ASP A 196 12.68 11.72 1.72
N SER A 197 12.05 12.37 0.76
CA SER A 197 11.98 13.84 0.68
C SER A 197 11.01 14.47 1.69
N LEU A 198 10.12 13.70 2.28
CA LEU A 198 9.07 14.16 3.21
C LEU A 198 9.20 13.55 4.61
N LEU A 199 9.79 12.37 4.71
CA LEU A 199 9.89 11.58 5.93
C LEU A 199 11.26 10.93 6.04
N ASP A 200 11.97 11.19 7.12
CA ASP A 200 13.09 10.41 7.61
C ASP A 200 12.69 9.83 8.97
N ALA A 201 12.24 8.57 8.97
CA ALA A 201 11.77 7.91 10.17
C ALA A 201 12.91 7.58 11.14
N ASP A 202 14.12 7.33 10.63
CA ASP A 202 15.30 7.00 11.45
C ASP A 202 15.79 8.22 12.23
N ARG A 203 15.64 9.41 11.63
CA ARG A 203 15.97 10.69 12.28
C ARG A 203 14.75 11.39 12.87
N TRP A 204 13.58 10.75 12.89
CA TRP A 204 12.34 11.28 13.45
C TRP A 204 11.94 12.64 12.88
N MET A 205 12.05 12.78 11.57
CA MET A 205 11.75 14.02 10.88
C MET A 205 10.63 13.83 9.87
N VAL A 206 9.65 14.73 9.89
CA VAL A 206 8.64 14.86 8.86
C VAL A 206 8.49 16.32 8.44
N ARG A 207 8.32 16.57 7.15
CA ARG A 207 8.03 17.90 6.62
C ARG A 207 6.81 17.89 5.74
N PRO A 208 6.07 19.01 5.66
CA PRO A 208 5.07 19.25 4.63
C PRO A 208 5.68 19.18 3.24
N GLY A 209 4.88 18.77 2.24
CA GLY A 209 5.35 18.73 0.86
C GLY A 209 4.41 18.02 -0.09
N ARG A 210 4.91 17.74 -1.29
CA ARG A 210 4.16 17.08 -2.37
C ARG A 210 4.70 15.69 -2.62
N LEU A 211 3.78 14.74 -2.83
CA LEU A 211 4.07 13.39 -3.28
C LEU A 211 3.28 13.12 -4.55
N MET A 212 3.96 12.63 -5.57
CA MET A 212 3.33 12.19 -6.81
C MET A 212 3.15 10.68 -6.77
N MET A 213 1.99 10.20 -7.19
CA MET A 213 1.73 8.79 -7.48
C MET A 213 1.27 8.67 -8.93
N ARG A 214 1.52 7.54 -9.54
CA ARG A 214 1.08 7.25 -10.91
C ARG A 214 0.51 5.85 -11.00
N VAL A 215 -0.69 5.73 -11.56
CA VAL A 215 -1.31 4.45 -11.91
C VAL A 215 -0.86 4.08 -13.32
N LEU A 216 -0.16 2.96 -13.46
CA LEU A 216 0.35 2.47 -14.74
C LEU A 216 -0.76 1.69 -15.50
N PRO A 217 -0.56 1.40 -16.78
CA PRO A 217 -1.46 0.50 -17.51
C PRO A 217 -1.54 -0.88 -16.88
N GLU A 218 -2.69 -1.53 -17.02
CA GLU A 218 -2.86 -2.93 -16.61
C GLU A 218 -1.93 -3.85 -17.39
N ILE A 219 -1.39 -4.85 -16.69
CA ILE A 219 -0.54 -5.89 -17.27
C ILE A 219 -1.33 -7.21 -17.19
N PRO A 220 -1.70 -7.81 -18.33
CA PRO A 220 -2.52 -9.00 -18.35
C PRO A 220 -1.77 -10.22 -17.79
N SER A 221 -2.49 -11.05 -17.04
CA SER A 221 -2.04 -12.37 -16.60
C SER A 221 -2.85 -13.51 -17.26
N ALA A 222 -3.87 -13.16 -18.02
CA ALA A 222 -4.73 -14.12 -18.71
C ALA A 222 -3.90 -15.01 -19.65
N GLY A 223 -4.16 -16.32 -19.62
CA GLY A 223 -3.44 -17.32 -20.41
C GLY A 223 -2.07 -17.72 -19.86
N LEU A 224 -1.56 -17.05 -18.82
CA LEU A 224 -0.32 -17.45 -18.18
C LEU A 224 -0.55 -18.61 -17.22
N THR A 225 0.45 -19.49 -17.11
CA THR A 225 0.50 -20.64 -16.20
C THR A 225 1.51 -20.41 -15.07
N ALA A 226 1.47 -21.22 -14.03
CA ALA A 226 2.27 -21.01 -12.81
C ALA A 226 3.80 -21.03 -13.06
N ASP A 227 4.26 -21.76 -14.06
CA ASP A 227 5.66 -21.82 -14.50
C ASP A 227 6.13 -20.54 -15.20
N GLN A 228 5.20 -19.74 -15.73
CA GLN A 228 5.45 -18.46 -16.38
C GLN A 228 5.44 -17.27 -15.41
N VAL A 229 5.39 -17.51 -14.09
CA VAL A 229 5.33 -16.44 -13.08
C VAL A 229 6.49 -15.46 -13.19
N ASP A 230 7.70 -15.93 -13.55
CA ASP A 230 8.88 -15.07 -13.67
C ASP A 230 8.78 -14.10 -14.84
N VAL A 231 8.10 -14.49 -15.91
CA VAL A 231 7.81 -13.60 -17.05
C VAL A 231 6.91 -12.44 -16.60
N LEU A 232 5.84 -12.76 -15.84
CA LEU A 232 4.93 -11.74 -15.33
C LEU A 232 5.62 -10.82 -14.30
N VAL A 233 6.44 -11.38 -13.39
CA VAL A 233 7.27 -10.62 -12.45
C VAL A 233 8.17 -9.64 -13.20
N GLY A 234 8.89 -10.10 -14.24
CA GLY A 234 9.76 -9.26 -15.03
C GLY A 234 9.02 -8.10 -15.71
N ARG A 235 7.87 -8.37 -16.34
CA ARG A 235 7.05 -7.33 -16.99
C ARG A 235 6.60 -6.25 -16.00
N VAL A 236 6.08 -6.66 -14.84
CA VAL A 236 5.58 -5.72 -13.83
C VAL A 236 6.72 -4.96 -13.18
N TRP A 237 7.83 -5.64 -12.86
CA TRP A 237 9.00 -4.99 -12.28
C TRP A 237 9.55 -3.91 -13.20
N HIS A 238 9.71 -4.23 -14.49
CA HIS A 238 10.22 -3.30 -15.49
C HIS A 238 9.31 -2.07 -15.66
N ALA A 239 8.00 -2.28 -15.78
CA ALA A 239 7.04 -1.18 -15.87
C ALA A 239 7.06 -0.28 -14.62
N MET A 240 7.15 -0.88 -13.42
CA MET A 240 7.24 -0.11 -12.17
C MET A 240 8.58 0.62 -12.04
N ASP A 241 9.70 0.02 -12.47
CA ASP A 241 11.03 0.64 -12.43
C ASP A 241 11.11 1.86 -13.36
N GLU A 242 10.61 1.74 -14.57
CA GLU A 242 10.53 2.86 -15.52
C GLU A 242 9.62 3.98 -15.01
N GLY A 243 8.39 3.64 -14.58
CA GLY A 243 7.46 4.61 -14.02
C GLY A 243 8.00 5.32 -12.79
N GLN A 244 8.77 4.61 -11.96
CA GLN A 244 9.45 5.17 -10.80
C GLN A 244 10.58 6.11 -11.18
N LYS A 245 11.44 5.74 -12.13
CA LYS A 245 12.55 6.60 -12.61
C LYS A 245 12.01 7.94 -13.09
N GLN A 246 10.95 7.94 -13.87
CA GLN A 246 10.29 9.18 -14.34
C GLN A 246 9.78 10.06 -13.19
N LEU A 247 9.29 9.47 -12.09
CA LEU A 247 8.88 10.23 -10.91
C LEU A 247 10.07 10.76 -10.09
N LEU A 248 11.25 10.15 -10.25
CA LEU A 248 12.47 10.57 -9.56
C LEU A 248 13.16 11.75 -10.23
N GLU A 249 13.02 11.92 -11.56
CA GLU A 249 13.69 12.97 -12.33
C GLU A 249 13.37 14.39 -11.83
N GLY A 250 12.17 14.64 -11.33
CA GLY A 250 11.75 15.92 -10.73
C GLY A 250 11.64 15.93 -9.21
N ALA A 251 12.09 14.87 -8.55
CA ALA A 251 11.86 14.71 -7.11
C ALA A 251 12.87 15.53 -6.28
N PRO A 252 12.43 16.15 -5.16
CA PRO A 252 13.33 16.85 -4.26
C PRO A 252 14.30 15.87 -3.57
N PRO A 253 15.45 16.39 -3.08
CA PRO A 253 16.40 15.56 -2.33
C PRO A 253 15.79 15.03 -1.02
N PRO A 254 16.42 14.00 -0.42
CA PRO A 254 16.08 13.53 0.93
C PRO A 254 16.07 14.67 1.96
N ILE A 255 15.27 14.49 3.03
CA ILE A 255 15.07 15.52 4.06
C ILE A 255 16.28 15.64 5.02
N GLY A 256 17.09 14.60 5.15
CA GLY A 256 18.19 14.51 6.10
C GLY A 256 19.57 14.34 5.51
#